data_55c19e6eaf1c79e769c1d7247350250c
#
_entry.id   55c19e6eaf1c79e769c1d7247350250c
#
_cell.length_a   1.000
_cell.length_b   1.000
_cell.length_c   1.000
_cell.angle_alpha   90.00
_cell.angle_beta   90.00
_cell.angle_gamma   90.00
#
_symmetry.space_group_name_H-M   'P 1'
#
loop_
_entity.id
_entity.type
_entity.pdbx_description
1 polymer ?
#
loop_
_entity_poly.entity_id
_entity_poly.type
_entity_poly.pdbx_seq_one_letter_code
_entity_poly.pdbx_strand_id
1 'polypeptide(L)'
;AQLGFTEGTIRERVKRLEKDNFIRFTAVTSMEHQPRTQLAYIGVYAEQKKIQAVASEIANIPDIGAVIILLGRFDIMAIGLFDGLENFQKVVNQSILSIDGVRRIETSAVSEIVKYDNKVAKIITPLEDFTLEYR
;
A
#
# COMPACT_ATOMS: atom_id res chain seq x y z
N ALA A 1 -5.70 -2.23 36.34
CA ALA A 1 -4.43 -2.34 37.07
C ALA A 1 -3.95 -3.79 37.28
N GLN A 2 -4.20 -4.69 36.33
CA GLN A 2 -3.76 -6.10 36.41
C GLN A 2 -2.26 -6.29 36.09
N LEU A 3 -1.57 -5.30 35.55
CA LEU A 3 -0.18 -5.42 35.10
C LEU A 3 0.84 -4.67 35.97
N GLY A 4 0.43 -4.06 37.09
CA GLY A 4 1.37 -3.38 38.00
C GLY A 4 2.05 -2.13 37.49
N PHE A 5 1.62 -1.59 36.34
CA PHE A 5 2.16 -0.37 35.74
C PHE A 5 1.18 0.80 35.86
N THR A 6 1.72 2.02 36.00
CA THR A 6 0.91 3.23 35.98
C THR A 6 0.43 3.55 34.56
N GLU A 7 -0.70 4.26 34.45
CA GLU A 7 -1.21 4.72 33.15
C GLU A 7 -0.16 5.53 32.37
N GLY A 8 0.60 6.38 33.05
CA GLY A 8 1.68 7.15 32.42
C GLY A 8 2.75 6.29 31.80
N THR A 9 3.18 5.22 32.48
CA THR A 9 4.18 4.27 31.96
C THR A 9 3.68 3.55 30.73
N ILE A 10 2.40 3.14 30.73
CA ILE A 10 1.80 2.47 29.56
C ILE A 10 1.72 3.44 28.37
N ARG A 11 1.26 4.67 28.60
CA ARG A 11 1.15 5.71 27.56
C ARG A 11 2.50 6.02 26.93
N GLU A 12 3.55 6.11 27.72
CA GLU A 12 4.90 6.39 27.25
C GLU A 12 5.47 5.23 26.40
N ARG A 13 5.23 3.99 26.83
CA ARG A 13 5.61 2.80 26.05
C ARG A 13 4.88 2.72 24.72
N VAL A 14 3.57 3.01 24.69
CA VAL A 14 2.78 3.03 23.47
C VAL A 14 3.31 4.10 22.50
N LYS A 15 3.55 5.33 22.97
CA LYS A 15 4.13 6.40 22.14
C LYS A 15 5.50 6.01 21.58
N ARG A 16 6.32 5.31 22.36
CA ARG A 16 7.61 4.81 21.88
C ARG A 16 7.44 3.78 20.77
N LEU A 17 6.52 2.82 20.94
CA LEU A 17 6.24 1.81 19.91
C LEU A 17 5.69 2.44 18.62
N GLU A 18 4.89 3.50 18.71
CA GLU A 18 4.44 4.26 17.55
C GLU A 18 5.60 4.98 16.86
N LYS A 19 6.45 5.66 17.65
CA LYS A 19 7.62 6.39 17.12
C LYS A 19 8.61 5.45 16.43
N ASP A 20 8.80 4.25 16.99
CA ASP A 20 9.70 3.23 16.45
C ASP A 20 9.02 2.39 15.33
N ASN A 21 7.83 2.78 14.86
CA ASN A 21 7.03 2.11 13.83
C ASN A 21 6.67 0.63 14.12
N PHE A 22 6.73 0.19 15.38
CA PHE A 22 6.28 -1.15 15.79
C PHE A 22 4.76 -1.30 15.77
N ILE A 23 4.03 -0.22 16.04
CA ILE A 23 2.58 -0.17 16.01
C ILE A 23 2.10 1.11 15.34
N ARG A 24 0.90 1.05 14.77
CA ARG A 24 0.19 2.22 14.24
C ARG A 24 -1.26 2.15 14.63
N PHE A 25 -1.80 3.23 15.19
CA PHE A 25 -3.23 3.37 15.40
C PHE A 25 -3.86 3.97 14.13
N THR A 26 -4.88 3.31 13.63
CA THR A 26 -5.64 3.80 12.47
C THR A 26 -7.11 3.45 12.63
N ALA A 27 -7.97 4.26 12.04
CA ALA A 27 -9.38 3.94 11.91
C ALA A 27 -9.59 3.15 10.61
N VAL A 28 -10.37 2.08 10.70
CA VAL A 28 -10.79 1.27 9.56
C VAL A 28 -12.25 1.56 9.29
N THR A 29 -12.58 1.98 8.07
CA THR A 29 -13.96 2.21 7.64
C THR A 29 -14.40 1.10 6.70
N SER A 30 -15.70 0.77 6.73
CA SER A 30 -16.26 -0.20 5.78
C SER A 30 -16.42 0.44 4.39
N MET A 31 -16.00 -0.30 3.36
CA MET A 31 -16.23 0.10 1.96
C MET A 31 -17.72 0.09 1.57
N GLU A 32 -18.55 -0.65 2.31
CA GLU A 32 -20.01 -0.69 2.07
C GLU A 32 -20.67 0.70 2.17
N HIS A 33 -20.05 1.62 2.91
CA HIS A 33 -20.53 3.00 3.07
C HIS A 33 -19.96 3.97 2.02
N GLN A 34 -19.17 3.45 1.06
CA GLN A 34 -18.57 4.24 -0.02
C GLN A 34 -18.91 3.63 -1.39
N PRO A 35 -20.15 3.76 -1.87
CA PRO A 35 -20.68 3.02 -3.02
C PRO A 35 -19.99 3.35 -4.36
N ARG A 36 -19.18 4.41 -4.41
CA ARG A 36 -18.39 4.76 -5.60
C ARG A 36 -16.97 4.27 -5.57
N THR A 37 -16.50 3.74 -4.45
CA THR A 37 -15.10 3.34 -4.30
C THR A 37 -14.85 2.03 -5.03
N GLN A 38 -13.92 2.07 -5.98
CA GLN A 38 -13.46 0.90 -6.74
C GLN A 38 -12.10 0.44 -6.23
N LEU A 39 -12.06 -0.73 -5.60
CA LEU A 39 -10.79 -1.41 -5.31
C LEU A 39 -10.27 -2.06 -6.60
N ALA A 40 -9.01 -1.85 -6.91
CA ALA A 40 -8.39 -2.48 -8.06
C ALA A 40 -6.95 -2.92 -7.80
N TYR A 41 -6.55 -3.95 -8.52
CA TYR A 41 -5.20 -4.48 -8.58
C TYR A 41 -4.59 -4.16 -9.93
N ILE A 42 -3.37 -3.68 -9.94
CA ILE A 42 -2.63 -3.26 -11.14
C ILE A 42 -1.31 -3.99 -11.16
N GLY A 43 -1.18 -4.98 -12.03
CA GLY A 43 0.07 -5.67 -12.30
C GLY A 43 0.87 -4.91 -13.34
N VAL A 44 2.09 -4.52 -13.01
CA VAL A 44 2.98 -3.72 -13.86
C VAL A 44 4.18 -4.55 -14.30
N TYR A 45 4.44 -4.53 -15.60
CA TYR A 45 5.66 -5.04 -16.21
C TYR A 45 6.59 -3.86 -16.48
N ALA A 46 7.78 -3.89 -15.91
CA ALA A 46 8.75 -2.81 -16.02
C ALA A 46 10.07 -3.27 -16.62
N GLU A 47 10.89 -2.32 -17.05
CA GLU A 47 12.28 -2.60 -17.38
C GLU A 47 13.03 -3.03 -16.13
N GLN A 48 13.77 -4.14 -16.20
CA GLN A 48 14.47 -4.75 -15.05
C GLN A 48 15.30 -3.74 -14.24
N LYS A 49 15.99 -2.83 -14.93
CA LYS A 49 16.86 -1.82 -14.29
C LYS A 49 16.10 -0.66 -13.66
N LYS A 50 14.79 -0.53 -13.97
CA LYS A 50 13.93 0.60 -13.52
C LYS A 50 12.85 0.20 -12.53
N ILE A 51 12.77 -1.08 -12.13
CA ILE A 51 11.70 -1.58 -11.25
C ILE A 51 11.56 -0.72 -9.98
N GLN A 52 12.66 -0.39 -9.31
CA GLN A 52 12.65 0.42 -8.09
C GLN A 52 12.16 1.85 -8.34
N ALA A 53 12.63 2.49 -9.42
CA ALA A 53 12.22 3.84 -9.80
C ALA A 53 10.72 3.88 -10.14
N VAL A 54 10.27 2.94 -10.97
CA VAL A 54 8.85 2.79 -11.33
C VAL A 54 7.99 2.56 -10.10
N ALA A 55 8.39 1.67 -9.19
CA ALA A 55 7.66 1.40 -7.96
C ALA A 55 7.54 2.66 -7.07
N SER A 56 8.62 3.43 -6.96
CA SER A 56 8.63 4.69 -6.21
C SER A 56 7.72 5.75 -6.82
N GLU A 57 7.69 5.88 -8.15
CA GLU A 57 6.78 6.81 -8.82
C GLU A 57 5.32 6.40 -8.65
N ILE A 58 5.00 5.11 -8.77
CA ILE A 58 3.64 4.60 -8.51
C ILE A 58 3.22 4.87 -7.06
N ALA A 59 4.12 4.73 -6.10
CA ALA A 59 3.84 4.96 -4.68
C ALA A 59 3.48 6.42 -4.35
N ASN A 60 3.84 7.37 -5.20
CA ASN A 60 3.46 8.78 -5.06
C ASN A 60 2.05 9.11 -5.60
N ILE A 61 1.38 8.16 -6.24
CA ILE A 61 0.02 8.36 -6.76
C ILE A 61 -0.98 8.28 -5.58
N PRO A 62 -1.79 9.33 -5.32
CA PRO A 62 -2.65 9.39 -4.13
C PRO A 62 -3.66 8.24 -4.01
N ASP A 63 -4.17 7.74 -5.13
CA ASP A 63 -5.18 6.66 -5.17
C ASP A 63 -4.56 5.27 -4.90
N ILE A 64 -3.23 5.16 -4.89
CA ILE A 64 -2.50 3.91 -4.63
C ILE A 64 -2.19 3.79 -3.14
N GLY A 65 -2.71 2.74 -2.52
CA GLY A 65 -2.52 2.45 -1.09
C GLY A 65 -1.41 1.43 -0.81
N ALA A 66 -1.01 0.64 -1.82
CA ALA A 66 0.09 -0.31 -1.67
C ALA A 66 0.83 -0.51 -3.00
N VAL A 67 2.16 -0.61 -2.91
CA VAL A 67 3.04 -0.96 -4.04
C VAL A 67 3.99 -2.05 -3.56
N ILE A 68 4.03 -3.16 -4.28
CA ILE A 68 4.76 -4.37 -3.90
C ILE A 68 5.60 -4.82 -5.10
N ILE A 69 6.90 -4.97 -4.92
CA ILE A 69 7.78 -5.57 -5.93
C ILE A 69 7.69 -7.08 -5.76
N LEU A 70 7.49 -7.79 -6.87
CA LEU A 70 7.23 -9.23 -6.88
C LEU A 70 8.33 -9.99 -7.63
N LEU A 71 8.48 -11.23 -7.27
CA LEU A 71 9.17 -12.25 -8.07
C LEU A 71 8.11 -13.20 -8.61
N GLY A 72 7.61 -12.97 -9.82
CA GLY A 72 6.54 -13.77 -10.39
C GLY A 72 6.02 -13.21 -11.72
N ARG A 73 4.69 -13.30 -11.90
CA ARG A 73 4.03 -12.88 -13.14
C ARG A 73 4.24 -11.39 -13.45
N PHE A 74 4.13 -10.54 -12.44
CA PHE A 74 4.34 -9.09 -12.54
C PHE A 74 5.64 -8.71 -11.86
N ASP A 75 6.27 -7.64 -12.29
CA ASP A 75 7.42 -7.06 -11.60
C ASP A 75 6.96 -6.23 -10.39
N ILE A 76 5.81 -5.52 -10.54
CA ILE A 76 5.23 -4.70 -9.48
C ILE A 76 3.72 -4.96 -9.42
N MET A 77 3.17 -5.03 -8.21
CA MET A 77 1.74 -5.01 -7.95
C MET A 77 1.39 -3.72 -7.21
N ALA A 78 0.52 -2.92 -7.79
CA ALA A 78 -0.10 -1.79 -7.11
C ALA A 78 -1.55 -2.12 -6.75
N ILE A 79 -1.98 -1.66 -5.58
CA ILE A 79 -3.34 -1.82 -5.07
C ILE A 79 -3.85 -0.43 -4.75
N GLY A 80 -5.00 -0.07 -5.30
CA GLY A 80 -5.56 1.27 -5.13
C GLY A 80 -7.06 1.28 -4.91
N LEU A 81 -7.51 2.39 -4.33
CA LEU A 81 -8.91 2.73 -4.15
C LEU A 81 -9.22 3.96 -4.98
N PHE A 82 -10.15 3.84 -5.91
CA PHE A 82 -10.45 4.85 -6.92
C PHE A 82 -11.90 5.33 -6.77
N ASP A 83 -12.16 6.60 -7.05
CA ASP A 83 -13.51 7.15 -7.11
C ASP A 83 -14.19 6.75 -8.43
N GLY A 84 -14.59 5.49 -8.50
CA GLY A 84 -15.24 4.88 -9.64
C GLY A 84 -14.28 4.44 -10.75
N LEU A 85 -14.87 3.80 -11.75
CA LEU A 85 -14.16 3.20 -12.87
C LEU A 85 -13.48 4.25 -13.78
N GLU A 86 -14.07 5.41 -13.92
CA GLU A 86 -13.53 6.50 -14.76
C GLU A 86 -12.22 7.04 -14.18
N ASN A 87 -12.19 7.31 -12.86
CA ASN A 87 -10.96 7.72 -12.18
C ASN A 87 -9.90 6.63 -12.27
N PHE A 88 -10.28 5.37 -12.05
CA PHE A 88 -9.38 4.23 -12.21
C PHE A 88 -8.72 4.20 -13.60
N GLN A 89 -9.50 4.29 -14.67
CA GLN A 89 -8.99 4.31 -16.04
C GLN A 89 -8.06 5.50 -16.30
N LYS A 90 -8.41 6.67 -15.76
CA LYS A 90 -7.57 7.86 -15.87
C LYS A 90 -6.23 7.69 -15.21
N VAL A 91 -6.19 7.22 -13.96
CA VAL A 91 -4.95 6.98 -13.22
C VAL A 91 -4.08 5.95 -13.93
N VAL A 92 -4.67 4.85 -14.37
CA VAL A 92 -3.96 3.80 -15.11
C VAL A 92 -3.32 4.34 -16.38
N ASN A 93 -4.10 5.02 -17.22
CA ASN A 93 -3.65 5.44 -18.55
C ASN A 93 -2.77 6.69 -18.54
N GLN A 94 -3.03 7.64 -17.65
CA GLN A 94 -2.33 8.92 -17.64
C GLN A 94 -1.18 8.98 -16.63
N SER A 95 -1.30 8.26 -15.52
CA SER A 95 -0.29 8.31 -14.47
C SER A 95 0.67 7.12 -14.54
N ILE A 96 0.15 5.88 -14.58
CA ILE A 96 1.01 4.70 -14.48
C ILE A 96 1.67 4.36 -15.83
N LEU A 97 0.90 4.34 -16.93
CA LEU A 97 1.47 4.01 -18.25
C LEU A 97 2.47 5.05 -18.77
N SER A 98 2.42 6.28 -18.27
CA SER A 98 3.36 7.34 -18.66
C SER A 98 4.69 7.29 -17.92
N ILE A 99 4.83 6.47 -16.89
CA ILE A 99 6.08 6.33 -16.12
C ILE A 99 7.15 5.69 -17.00
N ASP A 100 8.31 6.32 -17.04
CA ASP A 100 9.44 5.81 -17.80
C ASP A 100 9.92 4.45 -17.24
N GLY A 101 9.99 3.46 -18.10
CA GLY A 101 10.31 2.07 -17.72
C GLY A 101 9.10 1.16 -17.57
N VAL A 102 7.87 1.66 -17.57
CA VAL A 102 6.66 0.82 -17.66
C VAL A 102 6.52 0.30 -19.10
N ARG A 103 6.43 -1.01 -19.23
CA ARG A 103 6.27 -1.68 -20.55
C ARG A 103 4.84 -2.10 -20.81
N ARG A 104 4.16 -2.61 -19.82
CA ARG A 104 2.80 -3.12 -19.91
C ARG A 104 2.16 -3.13 -18.51
N ILE A 105 0.84 -3.00 -18.48
CA ILE A 105 0.04 -3.20 -17.27
C ILE A 105 -1.11 -4.14 -17.54
N GLU A 106 -1.52 -4.86 -16.50
CA GLU A 106 -2.76 -5.63 -16.44
C GLU A 106 -3.56 -5.16 -15.24
N THR A 107 -4.83 -4.92 -15.43
CA THR A 107 -5.69 -4.39 -14.37
C THR A 107 -6.80 -5.37 -14.02
N SER A 108 -7.16 -5.41 -12.75
CA SER A 108 -8.27 -6.20 -12.24
C SER A 108 -9.08 -5.34 -11.26
N ALA A 109 -10.26 -4.91 -11.69
CA ALA A 109 -11.22 -4.27 -10.80
C ALA A 109 -11.92 -5.33 -9.95
N VAL A 110 -12.03 -5.09 -8.65
CA VAL A 110 -12.70 -6.01 -7.73
C VAL A 110 -14.20 -5.88 -7.90
N SER A 111 -14.87 -6.98 -8.19
CA SER A 111 -16.33 -7.03 -8.32
C SER A 111 -17.01 -7.31 -6.98
N GLU A 112 -16.42 -8.15 -6.15
CA GLU A 112 -16.96 -8.57 -4.86
C GLU A 112 -15.83 -8.93 -3.90
N ILE A 113 -16.00 -8.62 -2.63
CA ILE A 113 -15.06 -8.99 -1.56
C ILE A 113 -15.75 -10.01 -0.66
N VAL A 114 -15.34 -11.25 -0.76
CA VAL A 114 -15.87 -12.36 0.08
C VAL A 114 -15.28 -12.28 1.50
N LYS A 115 -14.02 -11.90 1.63
CA LYS A 115 -13.34 -11.71 2.92
C LYS A 115 -12.15 -10.78 2.76
N TYR A 116 -12.06 -9.79 3.62
CA TYR A 116 -10.89 -8.93 3.76
C TYR A 116 -10.63 -8.68 5.25
N ASP A 117 -9.57 -9.28 5.79
CA ASP A 117 -9.21 -9.17 7.22
C ASP A 117 -7.89 -8.41 7.36
N ASN A 118 -7.94 -7.25 8.01
CA ASN A 118 -6.77 -6.37 8.23
C ASN A 118 -5.67 -6.99 9.10
N LYS A 119 -5.91 -8.15 9.72
CA LYS A 119 -4.90 -8.83 10.53
C LYS A 119 -3.66 -9.25 9.75
N VAL A 120 -3.76 -9.28 8.42
CA VAL A 120 -2.63 -9.60 7.54
C VAL A 120 -1.80 -8.36 7.18
N ALA A 121 -2.33 -7.16 7.40
CA ALA A 121 -1.61 -5.92 7.11
C ALA A 121 -0.50 -5.71 8.14
N LYS A 122 0.75 -5.73 7.68
CA LYS A 122 1.91 -5.31 8.47
C LYS A 122 2.23 -3.85 8.17
N ILE A 123 2.74 -3.14 9.17
CA ILE A 123 3.34 -1.83 8.94
C ILE A 123 4.60 -2.07 8.12
N ILE A 124 4.62 -1.53 6.91
CA ILE A 124 5.82 -1.55 6.05
C ILE A 124 6.38 -0.14 6.08
N THR A 125 7.56 0.01 6.63
CA THR A 125 8.32 1.25 6.58
C THR A 125 8.80 1.46 5.14
N PRO A 126 8.69 2.67 4.56
CA PRO A 126 9.26 2.97 3.25
C PRO A 126 10.74 2.61 3.20
N LEU A 127 11.22 2.15 2.05
CA LEU A 127 12.59 1.65 1.86
C LEU A 127 13.69 2.68 2.19
N GLU A 128 13.38 3.95 2.26
CA GLU A 128 14.33 5.01 2.61
C GLU A 128 14.88 4.89 4.05
N ASP A 129 14.14 4.21 4.94
CA ASP A 129 14.55 3.96 6.32
C ASP A 129 15.14 2.55 6.54
N PHE A 130 15.22 1.74 5.51
CA PHE A 130 15.80 0.40 5.56
C PHE A 130 17.30 0.43 5.22
N THR A 131 18.10 0.99 6.09
CA THR A 131 19.51 0.59 6.17
C THR A 131 19.54 -0.81 6.78
N LEU A 132 19.67 -1.82 5.92
CA LEU A 132 20.01 -3.17 6.35
C LEU A 132 21.40 -3.13 6.98
N GLU A 133 21.48 -2.82 8.25
CA GLU A 133 22.64 -3.21 9.06
C GLU A 133 22.57 -4.72 9.28
N TYR A 134 23.07 -5.48 8.33
CA TYR A 134 23.49 -6.85 8.57
C TYR A 134 24.74 -6.80 9.46
N ARG A 135 24.54 -7.01 10.73
CA ARG A 135 25.59 -7.52 11.59
C ARG A 135 25.46 -9.03 11.74
#